data_4be36450dc996ef1a5461b42e239dcf1
#
_entry.id   4be36450dc996ef1a5461b42e239dcf1
#
_cell.length_a   1.000
_cell.length_b   1.000
_cell.length_c   1.000
_cell.angle_alpha   90.00
_cell.angle_beta   90.00
_cell.angle_gamma   90.00
#
_symmetry.space_group_name_H-M   'P 1'
#
loop_
_entity.id
_entity.type
_entity.pdbx_description
1 polymer ?
#
loop_
_entity_poly.entity_id
_entity_poly.type
_entity_poly.pdbx_seq_one_letter_code
_entity_poly.pdbx_strand_id
1 'polypeptide(L)'
;IKKKYPNTLKVKIFEKKPIAILINKKKKFYLSEKIDLIKFRNLQNYDDLPYVFGNENNFKIFYENLKEINFPLNIIKKYTFFESNRWDIETVDEKLIKLPTNNYSNSLENYLKMRKKNNFNKYKIFDYRINNQIILK
;
A
#
# COMPACT_ATOMS: atom_id res chain seq x y z
N ILE A 1 -16.57 -11.37 39.12
CA ILE A 1 -15.60 -12.16 38.38
C ILE A 1 -16.07 -12.35 36.95
N LYS A 2 -17.26 -12.80 36.79
CA LYS A 2 -17.84 -13.05 35.47
C LYS A 2 -17.92 -11.79 34.62
N LYS A 3 -18.08 -10.69 35.27
CA LYS A 3 -18.30 -9.42 34.60
C LYS A 3 -17.11 -8.95 33.79
N LYS A 4 -15.94 -9.44 34.09
CA LYS A 4 -14.73 -9.01 33.44
C LYS A 4 -14.52 -9.65 32.08
N TYR A 5 -15.14 -10.79 31.84
CA TYR A 5 -14.92 -11.53 30.60
C TYR A 5 -15.38 -10.81 29.36
N PRO A 6 -16.58 -10.22 29.34
CA PRO A 6 -17.00 -9.54 28.12
C PRO A 6 -16.09 -8.39 27.74
N ASN A 7 -15.56 -7.68 28.70
CA ASN A 7 -14.66 -6.56 28.44
C ASN A 7 -13.35 -7.04 27.84
N THR A 8 -12.84 -8.14 28.33
CA THR A 8 -11.60 -8.71 27.81
C THR A 8 -11.76 -9.14 26.36
N LEU A 9 -12.88 -9.75 26.04
CA LEU A 9 -13.15 -10.18 24.67
C LEU A 9 -13.26 -9.00 23.71
N LYS A 10 -13.87 -7.94 24.14
CA LYS A 10 -13.99 -6.74 23.32
C LYS A 10 -12.64 -6.13 23.00
N VAL A 11 -11.74 -6.12 23.96
CA VAL A 11 -10.41 -5.58 23.74
C VAL A 11 -9.69 -6.36 22.64
N LYS A 12 -9.82 -7.67 22.65
CA LYS A 12 -9.17 -8.50 21.63
C LYS A 12 -9.68 -8.20 20.22
N ILE A 13 -10.95 -7.90 20.08
CA ILE A 13 -11.53 -7.60 18.78
C ILE A 13 -10.90 -6.34 18.20
N PHE A 14 -10.57 -5.38 19.04
CA PHE A 14 -10.02 -4.10 18.59
C PHE A 14 -8.51 -4.14 18.34
N GLU A 15 -7.84 -5.22 18.64
CA GLU A 15 -6.40 -5.32 18.42
C GLU A 15 -6.02 -5.36 16.96
N LYS A 16 -6.92 -5.83 16.10
CA LYS A 16 -6.63 -5.91 14.66
C LYS A 16 -7.19 -4.69 13.95
N LYS A 17 -6.37 -3.68 13.86
CA LYS A 17 -6.75 -2.47 13.11
C LYS A 17 -6.44 -2.66 11.65
N PRO A 18 -7.38 -2.34 10.75
CA PRO A 18 -7.10 -2.41 9.32
C PRO A 18 -6.16 -1.31 8.89
N ILE A 19 -5.28 -1.64 7.94
CA ILE A 19 -4.36 -0.67 7.36
C ILE A 19 -4.64 -0.40 5.89
N ALA A 20 -5.44 -1.24 5.26
CA ALA A 20 -5.74 -1.11 3.84
C ALA A 20 -7.03 -1.86 3.52
N ILE A 21 -7.59 -1.56 2.35
CA ILE A 21 -8.75 -2.26 1.81
C ILE A 21 -8.29 -3.04 0.59
N LEU A 22 -8.38 -4.36 0.66
CA LEU A 22 -8.01 -5.23 -0.45
C LEU A 22 -9.21 -5.49 -1.34
N ILE A 23 -9.01 -5.32 -2.64
CA ILE A 23 -10.00 -5.69 -3.64
C ILE A 23 -9.39 -6.78 -4.51
N ASN A 24 -9.98 -7.97 -4.42
CA ASN A 24 -9.53 -9.13 -5.18
C ASN A 24 -10.75 -9.75 -5.87
N LYS A 25 -10.78 -9.67 -7.20
CA LYS A 25 -11.85 -10.26 -8.01
C LYS A 25 -13.24 -9.88 -7.51
N LYS A 26 -13.50 -8.60 -7.33
CA LYS A 26 -14.79 -8.04 -6.87
C LYS A 26 -15.10 -8.28 -5.40
N LYS A 27 -14.22 -8.92 -4.65
CA LYS A 27 -14.40 -9.10 -3.21
C LYS A 27 -13.57 -8.07 -2.46
N LYS A 28 -14.12 -7.53 -1.39
CA LYS A 28 -13.45 -6.56 -0.55
C LYS A 28 -13.12 -7.18 0.80
N PHE A 29 -11.92 -6.86 1.28
CA PHE A 29 -11.47 -7.25 2.61
C PHE A 29 -10.71 -6.09 3.22
N TYR A 30 -10.66 -6.04 4.54
CA TYR A 30 -9.65 -5.24 5.21
C TYR A 30 -8.38 -6.06 5.37
N LEU A 31 -7.24 -5.39 5.38
CA LEU A 31 -5.96 -6.00 5.70
C LEU A 31 -5.46 -5.47 7.02
N SER A 32 -5.00 -6.36 7.90
CA SER A 32 -4.38 -5.97 9.16
C SER A 32 -2.91 -5.58 8.94
N GLU A 33 -2.24 -5.12 9.98
CA GLU A 33 -0.81 -4.81 9.90
C GLU A 33 0.04 -6.00 9.49
N LYS A 34 -0.42 -7.21 9.80
CA LYS A 34 0.28 -8.44 9.41
C LYS A 34 -0.17 -8.96 8.06
N ILE A 35 -1.00 -8.20 7.37
CA ILE A 35 -1.56 -8.52 6.05
C ILE A 35 -2.44 -9.76 6.11
N ASP A 36 -3.17 -9.91 7.19
CA ASP A 36 -4.22 -10.91 7.31
C ASP A 36 -5.53 -10.34 6.83
N LEU A 37 -6.35 -11.17 6.20
CA LEU A 37 -7.66 -10.76 5.73
C LEU A 37 -8.62 -10.58 6.90
N ILE A 38 -9.32 -9.47 6.90
CA ILE A 38 -10.39 -9.17 7.85
C ILE A 38 -11.65 -8.95 7.01
N LYS A 39 -12.76 -9.55 7.45
CA LYS A 39 -14.00 -9.40 6.74
C LYS A 39 -14.38 -7.92 6.59
N PHE A 40 -14.73 -7.52 5.39
CA PHE A 40 -15.08 -6.14 5.11
C PHE A 40 -16.42 -5.78 5.77
N ARG A 41 -16.43 -4.66 6.45
CA ARG A 41 -17.64 -4.03 6.99
C ARG A 41 -17.53 -2.55 6.67
N ASN A 42 -18.63 -1.94 6.29
CA ASN A 42 -18.63 -0.53 5.95
C ASN A 42 -18.53 0.32 7.21
N LEU A 43 -17.32 0.44 7.74
CA LEU A 43 -17.03 1.20 8.94
C LEU A 43 -16.55 2.59 8.56
N GLN A 44 -17.22 3.61 9.09
CA GLN A 44 -16.95 5.00 8.72
C GLN A 44 -15.54 5.47 9.07
N ASN A 45 -14.93 4.90 10.09
CA ASN A 45 -13.62 5.33 10.57
C ASN A 45 -12.47 4.88 9.69
N TYR A 46 -12.74 4.11 8.64
CA TYR A 46 -11.71 3.52 7.80
C TYR A 46 -11.88 3.88 6.33
N ASP A 47 -12.52 5.00 6.04
CA ASP A 47 -12.75 5.42 4.65
C ASP A 47 -11.48 5.92 3.96
N ASP A 48 -10.49 6.37 4.74
CA ASP A 48 -9.27 6.96 4.21
C ASP A 48 -8.14 5.96 4.01
N LEU A 49 -8.43 4.68 4.16
CA LEU A 49 -7.42 3.64 3.98
C LEU A 49 -7.03 3.50 2.52
N PRO A 50 -5.77 3.17 2.25
CA PRO A 50 -5.36 2.92 0.86
C PRO A 50 -6.03 1.67 0.33
N TYR A 51 -6.24 1.65 -0.99
CA TYR A 51 -6.78 0.49 -1.69
C TYR A 51 -5.66 -0.36 -2.23
N VAL A 52 -5.84 -1.68 -2.19
CA VAL A 52 -4.93 -2.64 -2.77
C VAL A 52 -5.70 -3.47 -3.78
N PHE A 53 -5.33 -3.38 -5.05
CA PHE A 53 -5.90 -4.21 -6.11
C PHE A 53 -4.93 -5.34 -6.39
N GLY A 54 -5.26 -6.54 -5.93
CA GLY A 54 -4.38 -7.70 -6.04
C GLY A 54 -4.75 -8.75 -5.01
N ASN A 55 -3.78 -9.55 -4.60
CA ASN A 55 -4.01 -10.54 -3.55
C ASN A 55 -3.10 -10.29 -2.34
N GLU A 56 -3.48 -10.88 -1.21
CA GLU A 56 -2.80 -10.63 0.05
C GLU A 56 -1.37 -11.15 0.08
N ASN A 57 -1.10 -12.26 -0.60
CA ASN A 57 0.24 -12.85 -0.56
C ASN A 57 1.26 -11.98 -1.29
N ASN A 58 0.91 -11.51 -2.47
CA ASN A 58 1.79 -10.61 -3.23
C ASN A 58 1.95 -9.28 -2.52
N PHE A 59 0.87 -8.78 -1.93
CA PHE A 59 0.93 -7.51 -1.22
C PHE A 59 1.80 -7.61 0.03
N LYS A 60 1.75 -8.73 0.73
CA LYS A 60 2.54 -8.92 1.93
C LYS A 60 4.03 -8.75 1.64
N ILE A 61 4.50 -9.37 0.58
CA ILE A 61 5.90 -9.29 0.18
C ILE A 61 6.27 -7.84 -0.17
N PHE A 62 5.43 -7.19 -0.95
CA PHE A 62 5.67 -5.82 -1.37
C PHE A 62 5.66 -4.87 -0.17
N TYR A 63 4.70 -5.03 0.71
CA TYR A 63 4.55 -4.19 1.89
C TYR A 63 5.74 -4.32 2.83
N GLU A 64 6.24 -5.53 3.04
CA GLU A 64 7.41 -5.76 3.86
C GLU A 64 8.64 -5.10 3.25
N ASN A 65 8.79 -5.15 1.95
CA ASN A 65 9.90 -4.49 1.27
C ASN A 65 9.83 -2.96 1.37
N LEU A 66 8.62 -2.41 1.30
CA LEU A 66 8.43 -0.97 1.51
C LEU A 66 8.87 -0.56 2.92
N LYS A 67 8.54 -1.37 3.92
CA LYS A 67 8.93 -1.07 5.29
C LYS A 67 10.44 -1.18 5.48
N GLU A 68 11.09 -2.14 4.84
CA GLU A 68 12.54 -2.28 4.94
C GLU A 68 13.29 -1.05 4.48
N ILE A 69 12.83 -0.43 3.42
CA ILE A 69 13.50 0.78 2.90
C ILE A 69 12.94 2.05 3.51
N ASN A 70 12.07 1.92 4.51
CA ASN A 70 11.44 3.05 5.19
C ASN A 70 10.67 3.97 4.25
N PHE A 71 10.01 3.38 3.26
CA PHE A 71 9.18 4.17 2.36
C PHE A 71 7.99 4.74 3.15
N PRO A 72 7.66 6.03 2.97
CA PRO A 72 6.56 6.64 3.73
C PRO A 72 5.21 6.10 3.24
N LEU A 73 4.65 5.18 4.02
CA LEU A 73 3.41 4.49 3.64
C LEU A 73 2.22 5.43 3.62
N ASN A 74 2.27 6.51 4.37
CA ASN A 74 1.17 7.45 4.46
C ASN A 74 0.94 8.28 3.20
N ILE A 75 1.87 8.26 2.25
CA ILE A 75 1.69 8.98 1.00
C ILE A 75 1.00 8.13 -0.06
N ILE A 76 0.77 6.86 0.19
CA ILE A 76 0.21 5.94 -0.79
C ILE A 76 -1.30 5.87 -0.59
N LYS A 77 -2.06 6.09 -1.67
CA LYS A 77 -3.51 5.93 -1.63
C LYS A 77 -4.01 4.70 -2.36
N LYS A 78 -3.20 4.11 -3.25
CA LYS A 78 -3.63 2.97 -4.03
C LYS A 78 -2.44 2.15 -4.50
N TYR A 79 -2.57 0.84 -4.40
CA TYR A 79 -1.61 -0.13 -4.92
C TYR A 79 -2.31 -0.96 -5.98
N THR A 80 -1.69 -1.16 -7.14
CA THR A 80 -2.25 -2.01 -8.19
C THR A 80 -1.24 -3.04 -8.62
N PHE A 81 -1.61 -4.32 -8.52
CA PHE A 81 -0.77 -5.43 -8.94
C PHE A 81 -1.16 -5.90 -10.32
N PHE A 82 -0.18 -6.09 -11.17
CA PHE A 82 -0.38 -6.56 -12.55
C PHE A 82 0.09 -7.99 -12.71
N GLU A 83 -0.47 -8.71 -13.66
CA GLU A 83 -0.11 -10.11 -13.92
C GLU A 83 1.35 -10.29 -14.30
N SER A 84 2.01 -9.25 -14.76
CA SER A 84 3.44 -9.27 -15.04
C SER A 84 4.30 -9.19 -13.79
N ASN A 85 3.69 -9.39 -12.62
CA ASN A 85 4.37 -9.37 -11.31
C ASN A 85 4.99 -8.03 -10.97
N ARG A 86 4.32 -6.96 -11.30
CA ARG A 86 4.79 -5.62 -10.95
C ARG A 86 3.68 -4.80 -10.31
N TRP A 87 4.07 -3.78 -9.58
CA TRP A 87 3.16 -2.90 -8.88
C TRP A 87 3.20 -1.49 -9.44
N ASP A 88 2.04 -0.84 -9.48
CA ASP A 88 1.93 0.60 -9.59
C ASP A 88 1.48 1.16 -8.25
N ILE A 89 1.99 2.33 -7.91
CA ILE A 89 1.58 3.06 -6.71
C ILE A 89 1.01 4.41 -7.12
N GLU A 90 -0.16 4.74 -6.60
CA GLU A 90 -0.71 6.08 -6.72
C GLU A 90 -0.60 6.77 -5.38
N THR A 91 -0.11 8.00 -5.39
CA THR A 91 0.12 8.76 -4.17
C THR A 91 -1.05 9.70 -3.87
N VAL A 92 -1.10 10.18 -2.63
CA VAL A 92 -2.16 11.11 -2.20
C VAL A 92 -2.07 12.46 -2.91
N ASP A 93 -0.90 12.82 -3.42
CA ASP A 93 -0.70 14.05 -4.19
C ASP A 93 -0.79 13.82 -5.71
N GLU A 94 -1.48 12.77 -6.10
CA GLU A 94 -1.83 12.49 -7.51
C GLU A 94 -0.65 12.12 -8.40
N LYS A 95 0.37 11.49 -7.85
CA LYS A 95 1.48 10.95 -8.63
C LYS A 95 1.27 9.46 -8.89
N LEU A 96 1.73 8.99 -10.03
CA LEU A 96 1.70 7.58 -10.38
C LEU A 96 3.13 7.07 -10.54
N ILE A 97 3.46 6.03 -9.78
CA ILE A 97 4.78 5.40 -9.83
C ILE A 97 4.61 4.02 -10.45
N LYS A 98 5.21 3.81 -11.62
CA LYS A 98 5.19 2.53 -12.30
C LYS A 98 6.50 1.81 -12.02
N LEU A 99 6.41 0.70 -11.31
CA LEU A 99 7.60 -0.01 -10.84
C LEU A 99 7.95 -1.18 -11.75
N PRO A 100 9.24 -1.52 -11.85
CA PRO A 100 9.66 -2.72 -12.56
C PRO A 100 9.33 -3.96 -11.75
N THR A 101 9.41 -5.13 -12.37
CA THR A 101 9.22 -6.40 -11.69
C THR A 101 10.32 -6.65 -10.68
N ASN A 102 11.56 -6.33 -11.04
CA ASN A 102 12.74 -6.57 -10.20
C ASN A 102 13.41 -5.26 -9.81
N ASN A 103 14.05 -5.28 -8.66
CA ASN A 103 14.85 -4.14 -8.16
C ASN A 103 14.03 -2.87 -7.96
N TYR A 104 12.76 -3.01 -7.64
CA TYR A 104 11.90 -1.84 -7.44
C TYR A 104 12.29 -1.03 -6.20
N SER A 105 13.03 -1.62 -5.28
CA SER A 105 13.52 -0.87 -4.12
C SER A 105 14.41 0.31 -4.55
N ASN A 106 15.27 0.08 -5.53
CA ASN A 106 16.10 1.14 -6.08
C ASN A 106 15.27 2.24 -6.73
N SER A 107 14.22 1.84 -7.43
CA SER A 107 13.29 2.79 -8.05
C SER A 107 12.60 3.65 -7.00
N LEU A 108 12.14 3.03 -5.94
CA LEU A 108 11.46 3.74 -4.86
C LEU A 108 12.39 4.68 -4.11
N GLU A 109 13.63 4.28 -3.90
CA GLU A 109 14.62 5.16 -3.29
C GLU A 109 14.91 6.37 -4.18
N ASN A 110 14.98 6.15 -5.49
CA ASN A 110 15.14 7.24 -6.44
C ASN A 110 13.94 8.20 -6.37
N TYR A 111 12.73 7.65 -6.31
CA TYR A 111 11.53 8.47 -6.19
C TYR A 111 11.60 9.38 -4.96
N LEU A 112 12.05 8.84 -3.83
CA LEU A 112 12.16 9.63 -2.61
C LEU A 112 13.18 10.75 -2.75
N LYS A 113 14.28 10.52 -3.47
CA LYS A 113 15.25 11.55 -3.77
C LYS A 113 14.66 12.63 -4.66
N MET A 114 13.86 12.24 -5.64
CA MET A 114 13.26 13.19 -6.56
C MET A 114 12.21 14.07 -5.89
N ARG A 115 11.55 13.56 -4.86
CA ARG A 115 10.57 14.35 -4.13
C ARG A 115 11.17 15.61 -3.51
N LYS A 116 12.46 15.59 -3.25
CA LYS A 116 13.16 16.72 -2.63
C LYS A 116 13.61 17.77 -3.63
N LYS A 117 13.44 17.52 -4.93
CA LYS A 117 13.89 18.43 -5.96
C LYS A 117 12.80 19.45 -6.32
N ASN A 118 13.24 20.63 -6.76
CA ASN A 118 12.34 21.74 -7.04
C ASN A 118 11.37 21.46 -8.19
N ASN A 119 11.79 20.63 -9.14
CA ASN A 119 10.96 20.33 -10.31
C ASN A 119 10.09 19.10 -10.17
N PHE A 120 9.99 18.55 -8.94
CA PHE A 120 9.20 17.34 -8.71
C PHE A 120 7.76 17.50 -9.15
N ASN A 121 7.16 18.65 -8.85
CA ASN A 121 5.73 18.86 -9.11
C ASN A 121 5.38 19.02 -10.60
N LYS A 122 6.38 19.15 -11.45
CA LYS A 122 6.15 19.19 -12.91
C LYS A 122 5.64 17.87 -13.45
N TYR A 123 5.96 16.77 -12.78
CA TYR A 123 5.68 15.45 -13.30
C TYR A 123 4.61 14.76 -12.49
N LYS A 124 3.77 13.99 -13.18
CA LYS A 124 2.72 13.20 -12.56
C LYS A 124 2.98 11.72 -12.66
N ILE A 125 3.77 11.28 -13.63
CA ILE A 125 4.08 9.87 -13.85
C ILE A 125 5.58 9.67 -13.75
N PHE A 126 5.96 8.70 -12.91
CA PHE A 126 7.35 8.29 -12.70
C PHE A 126 7.45 6.83 -13.10
N ASP A 127 7.93 6.60 -14.32
CA ASP A 127 7.93 5.26 -14.93
C ASP A 127 9.32 4.65 -14.85
N TYR A 128 9.44 3.61 -14.03
CA TYR A 128 10.70 2.90 -13.80
C TYR A 128 10.72 1.51 -14.43
N ARG A 129 9.81 1.24 -15.35
CA ARG A 129 9.69 -0.11 -15.92
C ARG A 129 10.87 -0.51 -16.81
N ILE A 130 11.59 0.46 -17.37
CA ILE A 130 12.73 0.20 -18.22
C ILE A 130 14.00 0.26 -17.37
N ASN A 131 14.83 -0.77 -17.46
CA ASN A 131 16.06 -0.86 -16.67
C ASN A 131 16.96 0.36 -16.85
N ASN A 132 17.43 0.89 -15.73
CA ASN A 132 18.39 1.99 -15.68
C ASN A 132 17.86 3.28 -16.33
N GLN A 133 16.55 3.39 -16.48
CA GLN A 133 15.92 4.60 -17.02
C GLN A 133 14.73 5.00 -16.18
N ILE A 134 14.48 6.29 -16.14
CA ILE A 134 13.24 6.82 -15.60
C ILE A 134 12.60 7.70 -16.65
N ILE A 135 11.34 7.46 -16.93
CA ILE A 135 10.57 8.27 -17.87
C ILE A 135 9.63 9.14 -17.05
N LEU A 136 9.77 10.45 -17.19
CA LEU A 136 8.97 11.42 -16.45
C LEU A 136 7.94 12.04 -17.39
N LYS A 137 6.70 12.11 -16.92
CA LYS A 137 5.62 12.72 -17.68
C LYS A 137 4.78 13.66 -16.86
#